data_05b426f3b750f61fb0ff2f6ea4e83dbf
#
_entry.id   05b426f3b750f61fb0ff2f6ea4e83dbf
#
_cell.length_a   1.000
_cell.length_b   1.000
_cell.length_c   1.000
_cell.angle_alpha   90.00
_cell.angle_beta   90.00
_cell.angle_gamma   90.00
#
_symmetry.space_group_name_H-M   'P 1'
#
loop_
_entity.id
_entity.type
_entity.pdbx_description
1 polymer ?
#
loop_
_entity_poly.entity_id
_entity_poly.type
_entity_poly.pdbx_seq_one_letter_code
_entity_poly.pdbx_strand_id
1 'polypeptide(L)'
;MYGGSFTKQEVVIAMTNAKRIFYYLVCLTGLGIMSGGAGILLSLLCGLIPGNASAVIGGRGFNNEQLSLGLSMLITGGALWGFFWHYIQGNVALDKPESGSSVRKLYLTLIQLAAALIGVYAAMDVCVWLLGGADAGTLPSGRLATWIVATVCWYYHWHLSEKEGHTSQPARVLRGWYIYILSGWGLVMASASLMHLMENLIIHLPFWGHTIISGPIWNRALQGNISGMVFGGITWYFYWFRMAQDDHESMLRQIYIYLLTISGSAIAGIVALTNICYRLIRYIFGGVVPSGVAYFKFTGWAIPLLLISLLVWLYHRRLVQEEAYQFPDRKLSGIRIHVYIMAFLSLGTLVAGLVILMGILLDLAGVAMASSATVSSGWWRDQLSLCMALLLAGIPLWIYYWNQIKHRLTENETAERQSSSRRVFLYAILSAGVILLAADLVNIIYQLLSCWLQSRSGTSLWLGIKWSLQTLVIALPLVGYFWRIIRQDQRYGAEMAARHKRVMVLISAESAELVKKIEEKLGYGVIKLWTSGQLPAAVSLLSEDNVSGIASEVQSVSSQQVMLLVWDTAWKVIPYQEG
;
A
#
# COMPACT_ATOMS: atom_id res chain seq x y z
N MET A 1 15.27 4.26 72.04
CA MET A 1 15.01 5.22 70.98
C MET A 1 15.39 4.59 69.68
N TYR A 2 14.44 3.97 68.99
CA TYR A 2 14.61 3.47 67.63
C TYR A 2 13.79 4.37 66.71
N GLY A 3 14.46 5.23 65.97
CA GLY A 3 13.87 6.03 64.88
C GLY A 3 13.79 5.21 63.58
N GLY A 4 12.63 4.65 63.32
CA GLY A 4 12.34 4.03 62.05
C GLY A 4 12.09 5.10 60.97
N SER A 5 13.00 5.23 60.04
CA SER A 5 12.78 6.00 58.81
C SER A 5 11.74 5.28 57.95
N PHE A 6 10.52 5.79 57.93
CA PHE A 6 9.52 5.39 56.91
C PHE A 6 9.96 5.95 55.56
N THR A 7 10.59 5.12 54.75
CA THR A 7 10.71 5.38 53.32
C THR A 7 9.30 5.35 52.74
N LYS A 8 8.80 6.49 52.29
CA LYS A 8 7.62 6.59 51.43
C LYS A 8 7.87 5.80 50.15
N GLN A 9 7.44 4.57 50.13
CA GLN A 9 7.25 3.82 48.90
C GLN A 9 6.05 4.45 48.18
N GLU A 10 6.30 5.39 47.27
CA GLU A 10 5.27 5.91 46.38
C GLU A 10 4.76 4.73 45.56
N VAL A 11 3.51 4.34 45.81
CA VAL A 11 2.81 3.32 45.03
C VAL A 11 2.65 3.90 43.63
N VAL A 12 3.50 3.48 42.70
CA VAL A 12 3.39 3.82 41.28
C VAL A 12 2.12 3.16 40.76
N ILE A 13 1.02 3.92 40.72
CA ILE A 13 -0.23 3.46 40.10
C ILE A 13 -0.02 3.49 38.59
N ALA A 14 0.11 2.31 37.94
CA ALA A 14 0.20 2.18 36.51
C ALA A 14 -0.96 2.92 35.82
N MET A 15 -0.66 3.75 34.81
CA MET A 15 -1.67 4.52 34.10
C MET A 15 -2.61 3.59 33.33
N THR A 16 -3.92 3.77 33.50
CA THR A 16 -4.91 3.09 32.66
C THR A 16 -4.82 3.57 31.20
N ASN A 17 -5.16 2.72 30.23
CA ASN A 17 -5.11 3.09 28.80
C ASN A 17 -5.95 4.33 28.47
N ALA A 18 -7.11 4.49 29.08
CA ALA A 18 -7.96 5.68 28.89
C ALA A 18 -7.26 6.97 29.36
N LYS A 19 -6.56 6.93 30.49
CA LYS A 19 -5.80 8.07 31.04
C LYS A 19 -4.61 8.42 30.14
N ARG A 20 -3.92 7.41 29.59
CA ARG A 20 -2.85 7.60 28.60
C ARG A 20 -3.36 8.30 27.35
N ILE A 21 -4.42 7.78 26.72
CA ILE A 21 -5.03 8.37 25.52
C ILE A 21 -5.38 9.84 25.77
N PHE A 22 -6.04 10.14 26.89
CA PHE A 22 -6.40 11.51 27.24
C PHE A 22 -5.17 12.43 27.30
N TYR A 23 -4.12 12.05 28.02
CA TYR A 23 -2.93 12.88 28.19
C TYR A 23 -2.18 13.12 26.87
N TYR A 24 -1.99 12.08 26.05
CA TYR A 24 -1.34 12.22 24.76
C TYR A 24 -2.18 13.03 23.76
N LEU A 25 -3.50 12.94 23.83
CA LEU A 25 -4.39 13.72 22.99
C LEU A 25 -4.34 15.22 23.35
N VAL A 26 -4.31 15.53 24.66
CA VAL A 26 -4.13 16.91 25.13
C VAL A 26 -2.74 17.43 24.77
N CYS A 27 -1.68 16.62 24.90
CA CYS A 27 -0.34 16.98 24.44
C CYS A 27 -0.30 17.27 22.93
N LEU A 28 -0.95 16.43 22.11
CA LEU A 28 -1.02 16.63 20.66
C LEU A 28 -1.70 17.98 20.32
N THR A 29 -2.82 18.27 20.98
CA THR A 29 -3.55 19.53 20.80
C THR A 29 -2.70 20.72 21.26
N GLY A 30 -2.09 20.65 22.43
CA GLY A 30 -1.22 21.70 22.97
C GLY A 30 -0.02 21.97 22.08
N LEU A 31 0.64 20.90 21.57
CA LEU A 31 1.75 21.01 20.63
C LEU A 31 1.32 21.67 19.30
N GLY A 32 0.16 21.31 18.77
CA GLY A 32 -0.38 21.90 17.55
C GLY A 32 -0.63 23.40 17.70
N ILE A 33 -1.27 23.83 18.80
CA ILE A 33 -1.52 25.23 19.12
C ILE A 33 -0.18 25.97 19.32
N MET A 34 0.74 25.42 20.11
CA MET A 34 2.06 26.00 20.37
C MET A 34 2.86 26.18 19.09
N SER A 35 2.91 25.15 18.23
CA SER A 35 3.62 25.18 16.96
C SER A 35 3.02 26.21 16.00
N GLY A 36 1.68 26.32 15.96
CA GLY A 36 0.99 27.36 15.20
C GLY A 36 1.37 28.77 15.66
N GLY A 37 1.33 29.02 16.97
CA GLY A 37 1.76 30.29 17.56
C GLY A 37 3.22 30.61 17.28
N ALA A 38 4.12 29.65 17.48
CA ALA A 38 5.54 29.79 17.15
C ALA A 38 5.75 30.09 15.66
N GLY A 39 5.00 29.44 14.77
CA GLY A 39 5.04 29.69 13.32
C GLY A 39 4.63 31.12 12.96
N ILE A 40 3.54 31.63 13.56
CA ILE A 40 3.10 33.02 13.35
C ILE A 40 4.18 34.00 13.82
N LEU A 41 4.68 33.85 15.02
CA LEU A 41 5.69 34.76 15.57
C LEU A 41 6.99 34.74 14.77
N LEU A 42 7.45 33.56 14.40
CA LEU A 42 8.65 33.41 13.59
C LEU A 42 8.45 33.99 12.17
N SER A 43 7.25 33.85 11.60
CA SER A 43 6.88 34.49 10.33
C SER A 43 6.96 36.01 10.37
N LEU A 44 6.48 36.63 11.47
CA LEU A 44 6.61 38.06 11.70
C LEU A 44 8.08 38.48 11.82
N LEU A 45 8.91 37.72 12.55
CA LEU A 45 10.35 37.94 12.66
C LEU A 45 11.06 37.84 11.29
N CYS A 46 10.76 36.81 10.52
CA CYS A 46 11.29 36.66 9.16
C CYS A 46 10.83 37.82 8.23
N GLY A 47 9.63 38.35 8.46
CA GLY A 47 9.11 39.50 7.72
C GLY A 47 9.86 40.82 7.97
N LEU A 48 10.61 40.92 9.10
CA LEU A 48 11.44 42.09 9.40
C LEU A 48 12.79 42.12 8.64
N ILE A 49 13.11 41.06 7.91
CA ILE A 49 14.36 41.01 7.12
C ILE A 49 14.32 42.13 6.06
N PRO A 50 15.37 43.00 5.96
CA PRO A 50 15.40 44.08 4.99
C PRO A 50 15.22 43.58 3.56
N GLY A 51 14.41 44.30 2.76
CA GLY A 51 14.06 43.92 1.38
C GLY A 51 12.80 43.04 1.26
N ASN A 52 12.18 42.65 2.36
CA ASN A 52 10.93 41.89 2.34
C ASN A 52 9.71 42.84 2.40
N ALA A 53 9.10 43.14 1.25
CA ALA A 53 7.94 44.00 1.15
C ALA A 53 6.67 43.50 1.86
N SER A 54 6.66 42.24 2.33
CA SER A 54 5.52 41.62 3.04
C SER A 54 5.17 42.36 4.34
N ALA A 55 6.12 43.05 4.95
CA ALA A 55 5.90 43.88 6.14
C ALA A 55 4.98 45.08 5.93
N VAL A 56 4.71 45.46 4.67
CA VAL A 56 3.98 46.68 4.30
C VAL A 56 2.51 46.44 3.94
N ILE A 57 2.15 45.21 3.55
CA ILE A 57 0.83 44.92 2.95
C ILE A 57 -0.32 44.96 3.98
N GLY A 58 -0.07 44.71 5.27
CA GLY A 58 -1.14 44.64 6.29
C GLY A 58 -1.26 45.84 7.23
N GLY A 59 -0.33 46.77 7.19
CA GLY A 59 -0.28 47.88 8.13
C GLY A 59 0.02 47.47 9.59
N ARG A 60 0.19 48.49 10.47
CA ARG A 60 0.52 48.23 11.90
C ARG A 60 -0.57 47.44 12.65
N GLY A 61 -1.86 47.64 12.28
CA GLY A 61 -2.98 46.91 12.90
C GLY A 61 -2.92 45.40 12.67
N PHE A 62 -2.68 44.99 11.43
CA PHE A 62 -2.57 43.59 11.06
C PHE A 62 -1.42 42.86 11.79
N ASN A 63 -0.24 43.50 11.88
CA ASN A 63 0.89 42.94 12.60
C ASN A 63 0.61 42.80 14.12
N ASN A 64 -0.13 43.71 14.73
CA ASN A 64 -0.51 43.63 16.14
C ASN A 64 -1.51 42.50 16.40
N GLU A 65 -2.46 42.26 15.49
CA GLU A 65 -3.39 41.14 15.58
C GLU A 65 -2.65 39.80 15.48
N GLN A 66 -1.77 39.63 14.48
CA GLN A 66 -0.95 38.42 14.31
C GLN A 66 -0.01 38.20 15.51
N LEU A 67 0.60 39.26 16.03
CA LEU A 67 1.44 39.19 17.21
C LEU A 67 0.63 38.71 18.45
N SER A 68 -0.54 39.31 18.65
CA SER A 68 -1.44 38.96 19.76
C SER A 68 -1.91 37.50 19.64
N LEU A 69 -2.30 37.08 18.43
CA LEU A 69 -2.72 35.70 18.15
C LEU A 69 -1.55 34.73 18.38
N GLY A 70 -0.38 34.99 17.82
CA GLY A 70 0.81 34.17 17.95
C GLY A 70 1.25 34.00 19.40
N LEU A 71 1.26 35.10 20.19
CA LEU A 71 1.57 35.06 21.61
C LEU A 71 0.53 34.28 22.42
N SER A 72 -0.76 34.53 22.15
CA SER A 72 -1.84 33.80 22.83
C SER A 72 -1.75 32.29 22.58
N MET A 73 -1.52 31.88 21.32
CA MET A 73 -1.37 30.48 20.95
C MET A 73 -0.10 29.87 21.57
N LEU A 74 1.02 30.58 21.53
CA LEU A 74 2.28 30.10 22.10
C LEU A 74 2.17 29.91 23.62
N ILE A 75 1.62 30.86 24.34
CA ILE A 75 1.47 30.81 25.80
C ILE A 75 0.48 29.70 26.17
N THR A 76 -0.72 29.69 25.58
CA THR A 76 -1.76 28.70 25.92
C THR A 76 -1.33 27.28 25.52
N GLY A 77 -0.87 27.12 24.27
CA GLY A 77 -0.41 25.83 23.78
C GLY A 77 0.83 25.34 24.50
N GLY A 78 1.78 26.24 24.79
CA GLY A 78 3.00 25.94 25.54
C GLY A 78 2.73 25.53 26.99
N ALA A 79 1.83 26.23 27.67
CA ALA A 79 1.40 25.87 29.02
C ALA A 79 0.71 24.49 29.03
N LEU A 80 -0.22 24.27 28.08
CA LEU A 80 -0.95 23.01 27.96
C LEU A 80 0.00 21.85 27.64
N TRP A 81 0.81 21.96 26.58
CA TRP A 81 1.77 20.93 26.21
C TRP A 81 2.82 20.73 27.31
N GLY A 82 3.41 21.78 27.82
CA GLY A 82 4.48 21.72 28.81
C GLY A 82 4.04 21.05 30.13
N PHE A 83 2.84 21.37 30.64
CA PHE A 83 2.31 20.75 31.84
C PHE A 83 2.08 19.25 31.67
N PHE A 84 1.32 18.85 30.65
CA PHE A 84 1.01 17.45 30.44
C PHE A 84 2.24 16.65 29.98
N TRP A 85 3.11 17.24 29.18
CA TRP A 85 4.35 16.61 28.76
C TRP A 85 5.32 16.38 29.93
N HIS A 86 5.47 17.37 30.82
CA HIS A 86 6.28 17.21 32.03
C HIS A 86 5.73 16.08 32.92
N TYR A 87 4.41 16.03 33.09
CA TYR A 87 3.76 14.96 33.84
C TYR A 87 4.00 13.58 33.22
N ILE A 88 3.84 13.46 31.92
CA ILE A 88 4.11 12.21 31.18
C ILE A 88 5.57 11.81 31.35
N GLN A 89 6.52 12.71 31.16
CA GLN A 89 7.95 12.42 31.30
C GLN A 89 8.33 11.99 32.71
N GLY A 90 7.71 12.58 33.73
CA GLY A 90 7.85 12.14 35.11
C GLY A 90 7.42 10.68 35.32
N ASN A 91 6.27 10.29 34.75
CA ASN A 91 5.79 8.90 34.83
C ASN A 91 6.72 7.93 34.09
N VAL A 92 7.24 8.32 32.90
CA VAL A 92 8.20 7.50 32.13
C VAL A 92 9.52 7.31 32.89
N ALA A 93 9.95 8.30 33.69
CA ALA A 93 11.15 8.18 34.50
C ALA A 93 10.96 7.21 35.67
N LEU A 94 9.75 7.14 36.25
CA LEU A 94 9.41 6.26 37.38
C LEU A 94 9.06 4.84 36.94
N ASP A 95 8.40 4.69 35.78
CA ASP A 95 7.91 3.41 35.27
C ASP A 95 8.50 3.15 33.87
N LYS A 96 9.60 2.38 33.79
CA LYS A 96 10.28 2.04 32.53
C LYS A 96 9.37 1.39 31.48
N PRO A 97 8.44 0.47 31.79
CA PRO A 97 7.44 -0.06 30.87
C PRO A 97 6.60 1.01 30.16
N GLU A 98 6.39 2.19 30.74
CA GLU A 98 5.64 3.29 30.11
C GLU A 98 6.30 3.81 28.83
N SER A 99 7.63 3.80 28.75
CA SER A 99 8.37 4.19 27.53
C SER A 99 8.05 3.31 26.34
N GLY A 100 7.66 2.05 26.58
CA GLY A 100 7.27 1.06 25.56
C GLY A 100 5.78 1.04 25.23
N SER A 101 4.95 1.88 25.88
CA SER A 101 3.49 1.84 25.68
C SER A 101 3.09 2.18 24.25
N SER A 102 2.09 1.45 23.71
CA SER A 102 1.59 1.64 22.34
C SER A 102 1.10 3.07 22.07
N VAL A 103 0.44 3.68 23.05
CA VAL A 103 -0.11 5.04 22.93
C VAL A 103 1.01 6.07 22.83
N ARG A 104 2.07 5.92 23.64
CA ARG A 104 3.26 6.78 23.57
C ARG A 104 3.96 6.68 22.22
N LYS A 105 4.21 5.46 21.78
CA LYS A 105 4.89 5.23 20.49
C LYS A 105 4.04 5.73 19.33
N LEU A 106 2.72 5.58 19.39
CA LEU A 106 1.81 6.15 18.39
C LEU A 106 1.89 7.69 18.37
N TYR A 107 1.85 8.35 19.54
CA TYR A 107 1.99 9.80 19.66
C TYR A 107 3.30 10.29 19.01
N LEU A 108 4.44 9.70 19.40
CA LEU A 108 5.75 10.06 18.84
C LEU A 108 5.81 9.87 17.32
N THR A 109 5.30 8.74 16.84
CA THR A 109 5.27 8.41 15.40
C THR A 109 4.40 9.38 14.60
N LEU A 110 3.21 9.70 15.10
CA LEU A 110 2.29 10.64 14.42
C LEU A 110 2.88 12.04 14.32
N ILE A 111 3.51 12.53 15.38
CA ILE A 111 4.14 13.86 15.35
C ILE A 111 5.34 13.87 14.40
N GLN A 112 6.20 12.85 14.45
CA GLN A 112 7.34 12.75 13.54
C GLN A 112 6.89 12.70 12.07
N LEU A 113 5.84 11.92 11.77
CA LEU A 113 5.29 11.80 10.42
C LEU A 113 4.71 13.14 9.95
N ALA A 114 3.86 13.77 10.76
CA ALA A 114 3.24 15.05 10.42
C ALA A 114 4.28 16.16 10.26
N ALA A 115 5.23 16.26 11.19
CA ALA A 115 6.28 17.27 11.14
C ALA A 115 7.23 17.06 9.95
N ALA A 116 7.58 15.81 9.59
CA ALA A 116 8.36 15.51 8.40
C ALA A 116 7.65 15.93 7.11
N LEU A 117 6.37 15.58 6.95
CA LEU A 117 5.58 15.96 5.77
C LEU A 117 5.43 17.46 5.65
N ILE A 118 4.99 18.14 6.74
CA ILE A 118 4.82 19.60 6.76
C ILE A 118 6.16 20.31 6.51
N GLY A 119 7.23 19.84 7.14
CA GLY A 119 8.57 20.40 7.00
C GLY A 119 9.11 20.30 5.58
N VAL A 120 8.96 19.15 4.93
CA VAL A 120 9.42 18.95 3.55
C VAL A 120 8.63 19.82 2.58
N TYR A 121 7.29 19.91 2.69
CA TYR A 121 6.51 20.82 1.83
C TYR A 121 6.87 22.28 2.03
N ALA A 122 7.07 22.71 3.27
CA ALA A 122 7.50 24.09 3.56
C ALA A 122 8.91 24.37 3.03
N ALA A 123 9.83 23.41 3.14
CA ALA A 123 11.18 23.50 2.56
C ALA A 123 11.15 23.59 1.03
N MET A 124 10.26 22.84 0.37
CA MET A 124 10.06 22.92 -1.08
C MET A 124 9.62 24.31 -1.51
N ASP A 125 8.67 24.93 -0.81
CA ASP A 125 8.21 26.29 -1.13
C ASP A 125 9.34 27.33 -0.96
N VAL A 126 10.18 27.18 0.06
CA VAL A 126 11.38 28.03 0.24
C VAL A 126 12.38 27.78 -0.89
N CYS A 127 12.59 26.54 -1.29
CA CYS A 127 13.47 26.21 -2.41
C CYS A 127 12.95 26.79 -3.74
N VAL A 128 11.63 26.73 -4.00
CA VAL A 128 11.01 27.36 -5.17
C VAL A 128 11.27 28.87 -5.19
N TRP A 129 11.17 29.53 -4.05
CA TRP A 129 11.50 30.94 -3.93
C TRP A 129 12.99 31.21 -4.23
N LEU A 130 13.89 30.41 -3.69
CA LEU A 130 15.34 30.53 -3.98
C LEU A 130 15.65 30.33 -5.46
N LEU A 131 15.01 29.35 -6.11
CA LEU A 131 15.17 29.08 -7.54
C LEU A 131 14.55 30.18 -8.43
N GLY A 132 13.55 30.90 -7.94
CA GLY A 132 12.91 32.02 -8.63
C GLY A 132 13.80 33.25 -8.75
N GLY A 133 14.81 33.40 -7.90
CA GLY A 133 15.75 34.53 -7.94
C GLY A 133 15.06 35.89 -7.86
N ALA A 134 15.42 36.80 -8.75
CA ALA A 134 14.86 38.16 -8.79
C ALA A 134 13.33 38.19 -9.06
N ASP A 135 12.79 37.20 -9.75
CA ASP A 135 11.38 37.09 -10.10
C ASP A 135 10.53 36.42 -9.00
N ALA A 136 11.16 35.95 -7.93
CA ALA A 136 10.48 35.20 -6.87
C ALA A 136 9.60 36.06 -5.97
N GLY A 137 9.76 37.40 -6.03
CA GLY A 137 9.07 38.32 -5.14
C GLY A 137 9.60 38.28 -3.70
N THR A 138 8.71 38.54 -2.74
CA THR A 138 9.09 38.61 -1.33
C THR A 138 9.39 37.25 -0.72
N LEU A 139 10.26 37.22 0.30
CA LEU A 139 10.56 36.03 1.07
C LEU A 139 9.27 35.36 1.62
N PRO A 140 9.05 34.07 1.40
CA PRO A 140 7.88 33.37 1.94
C PRO A 140 8.05 33.11 3.44
N SER A 141 7.99 34.17 4.25
CA SER A 141 8.28 34.18 5.68
C SER A 141 7.47 33.13 6.45
N GLY A 142 6.18 32.94 6.09
CA GLY A 142 5.32 31.92 6.68
C GLY A 142 5.80 30.49 6.38
N ARG A 143 6.29 30.23 5.17
CA ARG A 143 6.81 28.92 4.79
C ARG A 143 8.15 28.63 5.45
N LEU A 144 9.03 29.63 5.51
CA LEU A 144 10.29 29.53 6.23
C LEU A 144 10.07 29.24 7.71
N ALA A 145 9.16 29.98 8.35
CA ALA A 145 8.78 29.76 9.75
C ALA A 145 8.21 28.34 9.97
N THR A 146 7.31 27.88 9.11
CA THR A 146 6.74 26.53 9.16
C THR A 146 7.83 25.47 9.03
N TRP A 147 8.77 25.64 8.11
CA TRP A 147 9.89 24.71 7.93
C TRP A 147 10.76 24.60 9.19
N ILE A 148 11.12 25.73 9.79
CA ILE A 148 11.94 25.77 11.01
C ILE A 148 11.19 25.09 12.17
N VAL A 149 9.93 25.46 12.43
CA VAL A 149 9.13 24.90 13.54
C VAL A 149 8.91 23.40 13.34
N ALA A 150 8.58 22.96 12.12
CA ALA A 150 8.39 21.56 11.81
C ALA A 150 9.70 20.75 11.98
N THR A 151 10.85 21.32 11.57
CA THR A 151 12.17 20.66 11.72
C THR A 151 12.53 20.51 13.20
N VAL A 152 12.32 21.54 14.03
CA VAL A 152 12.58 21.49 15.49
C VAL A 152 11.65 20.47 16.13
N CYS A 153 10.37 20.46 15.79
CA CYS A 153 9.39 19.53 16.32
C CYS A 153 9.75 18.07 15.93
N TRP A 154 10.10 17.84 14.65
CA TRP A 154 10.54 16.54 14.16
C TRP A 154 11.79 16.07 14.89
N TYR A 155 12.83 16.90 14.96
CA TYR A 155 14.12 16.56 15.58
C TYR A 155 13.97 16.20 17.04
N TYR A 156 13.21 16.98 17.83
CA TYR A 156 12.97 16.71 19.23
C TYR A 156 12.30 15.34 19.45
N HIS A 157 11.22 15.05 18.72
CA HIS A 157 10.47 13.81 18.89
C HIS A 157 11.24 12.59 18.30
N TRP A 158 12.00 12.81 17.22
CA TRP A 158 12.87 11.77 16.67
C TRP A 158 13.99 11.40 17.66
N HIS A 159 14.69 12.38 18.20
CA HIS A 159 15.76 12.15 19.18
C HIS A 159 15.23 11.43 20.42
N LEU A 160 14.06 11.82 20.92
CA LEU A 160 13.42 11.15 22.04
C LEU A 160 13.04 9.70 21.73
N SER A 161 12.46 9.46 20.54
CA SER A 161 12.09 8.12 20.09
C SER A 161 13.30 7.18 19.97
N GLU A 162 14.42 7.66 19.44
CA GLU A 162 15.67 6.89 19.35
C GLU A 162 16.28 6.63 20.73
N LYS A 163 16.26 7.61 21.63
CA LYS A 163 16.75 7.45 23.02
C LYS A 163 15.96 6.40 23.80
N GLU A 164 14.65 6.30 23.60
CA GLU A 164 13.79 5.31 24.25
C GLU A 164 13.93 3.91 23.65
N GLY A 165 14.41 3.81 22.43
CA GLY A 165 14.55 2.56 21.68
C GLY A 165 13.23 1.97 21.17
N HIS A 166 13.33 0.84 20.45
CA HIS A 166 12.23 0.21 19.74
C HIS A 166 12.10 -1.29 20.08
N THR A 167 12.27 -1.65 21.35
CA THR A 167 12.29 -3.05 21.81
C THR A 167 10.91 -3.70 21.85
N SER A 168 9.86 -2.90 22.13
CA SER A 168 8.49 -3.43 22.19
C SER A 168 7.93 -3.74 20.81
N GLN A 169 7.06 -4.76 20.71
CA GLN A 169 6.37 -5.13 19.46
C GLN A 169 5.63 -3.94 18.82
N PRO A 170 4.79 -3.16 19.54
CA PRO A 170 4.13 -2.00 18.96
C PRO A 170 5.11 -0.93 18.46
N ALA A 171 6.21 -0.70 19.17
CA ALA A 171 7.22 0.28 18.74
C ALA A 171 7.86 -0.10 17.39
N ARG A 172 8.19 -1.38 17.19
CA ARG A 172 8.74 -1.87 15.91
C ARG A 172 7.77 -1.70 14.77
N VAL A 173 6.50 -2.07 14.98
CA VAL A 173 5.45 -1.94 13.95
C VAL A 173 5.22 -0.47 13.57
N LEU A 174 5.08 0.43 14.55
CA LEU A 174 4.85 1.85 14.31
C LEU A 174 6.07 2.52 13.64
N ARG A 175 7.28 2.16 14.05
CA ARG A 175 8.51 2.60 13.36
C ARG A 175 8.54 2.13 11.91
N GLY A 176 8.15 0.89 11.64
CA GLY A 176 8.03 0.36 10.27
C GLY A 176 7.05 1.20 9.43
N TRP A 177 5.85 1.47 9.94
CA TRP A 177 4.89 2.34 9.26
C TRP A 177 5.47 3.73 8.95
N TYR A 178 6.12 4.36 9.92
CA TYR A 178 6.77 5.65 9.74
C TYR A 178 7.81 5.63 8.61
N ILE A 179 8.71 4.65 8.62
CA ILE A 179 9.78 4.51 7.64
C ILE A 179 9.20 4.27 6.24
N TYR A 180 8.29 3.31 6.08
CA TYR A 180 7.79 2.92 4.76
C TYR A 180 6.78 3.91 4.17
N ILE A 181 6.00 4.63 4.99
CA ILE A 181 5.16 5.73 4.51
C ILE A 181 6.02 6.85 3.93
N LEU A 182 7.04 7.31 4.67
CA LEU A 182 7.92 8.40 4.21
C LEU A 182 8.80 7.98 3.04
N SER A 183 9.28 6.73 3.03
CA SER A 183 10.00 6.18 1.89
C SER A 183 9.12 6.15 0.64
N GLY A 184 7.91 5.61 0.74
CA GLY A 184 6.96 5.54 -0.37
C GLY A 184 6.55 6.92 -0.89
N TRP A 185 6.24 7.83 0.02
CA TRP A 185 5.90 9.21 -0.32
C TRP A 185 7.07 9.92 -1.01
N GLY A 186 8.29 9.79 -0.49
CA GLY A 186 9.49 10.36 -1.10
C GLY A 186 9.75 9.82 -2.50
N LEU A 187 9.63 8.50 -2.71
CA LEU A 187 9.77 7.87 -4.02
C LEU A 187 8.73 8.37 -5.03
N VAL A 188 7.45 8.43 -4.62
CA VAL A 188 6.36 8.90 -5.49
C VAL A 188 6.58 10.38 -5.87
N MET A 189 6.93 11.22 -4.88
CA MET A 189 7.20 12.64 -5.12
C MET A 189 8.40 12.84 -6.06
N ALA A 190 9.51 12.15 -5.83
CA ALA A 190 10.69 12.23 -6.70
C ALA A 190 10.39 11.75 -8.12
N SER A 191 9.68 10.63 -8.25
CA SER A 191 9.32 10.04 -9.55
C SER A 191 8.36 10.93 -10.34
N ALA A 192 7.32 11.48 -9.69
CA ALA A 192 6.37 12.39 -10.32
C ALA A 192 7.05 13.70 -10.74
N SER A 193 7.88 14.27 -9.86
CA SER A 193 8.64 15.49 -10.18
C SER A 193 9.61 15.28 -11.34
N LEU A 194 10.32 14.14 -11.38
CA LEU A 194 11.21 13.79 -12.48
C LEU A 194 10.43 13.61 -13.78
N MET A 195 9.25 12.98 -13.74
CA MET A 195 8.37 12.84 -14.90
C MET A 195 8.00 14.22 -15.47
N HIS A 196 7.55 15.14 -14.63
CA HIS A 196 7.19 16.50 -15.06
C HIS A 196 8.37 17.34 -15.55
N LEU A 197 9.58 17.11 -15.01
CA LEU A 197 10.81 17.72 -15.54
C LEU A 197 11.10 17.22 -16.96
N MET A 198 11.03 15.92 -17.18
CA MET A 198 11.22 15.34 -18.51
C MET A 198 10.12 15.79 -19.48
N GLU A 199 8.85 15.84 -19.03
CA GLU A 199 7.74 16.39 -19.80
C GLU A 199 8.02 17.83 -20.22
N ASN A 200 8.42 18.67 -19.29
CA ASN A 200 8.75 20.08 -19.56
C ASN A 200 9.86 20.20 -20.63
N LEU A 201 10.90 19.39 -20.54
CA LEU A 201 11.97 19.35 -21.54
C LEU A 201 11.44 18.93 -22.91
N ILE A 202 10.64 17.84 -22.99
CA ILE A 202 10.14 17.29 -24.23
C ILE A 202 9.19 18.27 -24.93
N ILE A 203 8.25 18.90 -24.23
CA ILE A 203 7.27 19.81 -24.83
C ILE A 203 7.87 21.12 -25.33
N HIS A 204 9.07 21.51 -24.84
CA HIS A 204 9.78 22.67 -25.32
C HIS A 204 10.75 22.40 -26.47
N LEU A 205 10.82 21.14 -26.96
CA LEU A 205 11.63 20.83 -28.13
C LEU A 205 11.09 21.53 -29.38
N PRO A 206 11.96 22.08 -30.25
CA PRO A 206 11.55 22.97 -31.35
C PRO A 206 10.70 22.28 -32.44
N PHE A 207 10.75 20.96 -32.54
CA PHE A 207 9.99 20.22 -33.57
C PHE A 207 8.46 20.20 -33.34
N TRP A 208 7.95 20.62 -32.18
CA TRP A 208 6.50 20.72 -31.92
C TRP A 208 5.83 21.94 -32.60
N GLY A 209 6.60 22.84 -33.18
CA GLY A 209 6.15 24.14 -33.71
C GLY A 209 5.96 25.18 -32.59
N HIS A 210 5.97 26.45 -32.97
CA HIS A 210 5.74 27.55 -32.04
C HIS A 210 4.26 27.59 -31.64
N THR A 211 3.92 27.03 -30.52
CA THR A 211 2.60 27.26 -29.91
C THR A 211 2.70 28.44 -28.95
N ILE A 212 1.80 29.42 -29.12
CA ILE A 212 1.69 30.70 -28.35
C ILE A 212 1.54 30.47 -26.83
N ILE A 213 1.42 29.22 -26.38
CA ILE A 213 1.13 28.83 -24.98
C ILE A 213 2.40 28.49 -24.19
N SER A 214 3.56 28.32 -24.83
CA SER A 214 4.80 28.06 -24.09
C SER A 214 5.38 29.34 -23.54
N GLY A 215 5.08 29.63 -22.29
CA GLY A 215 5.82 30.62 -21.49
C GLY A 215 7.30 30.25 -21.35
N PRO A 216 8.11 31.01 -20.64
CA PRO A 216 9.52 30.70 -20.46
C PRO A 216 9.70 29.33 -19.85
N ILE A 217 10.72 28.59 -20.30
CA ILE A 217 11.06 27.26 -19.77
C ILE A 217 11.27 27.35 -18.25
N TRP A 218 11.98 28.37 -17.80
CA TRP A 218 12.19 28.65 -16.38
C TRP A 218 10.94 29.32 -15.78
N ASN A 219 10.09 28.52 -15.20
CA ASN A 219 8.84 28.94 -14.58
C ASN A 219 8.65 28.27 -13.21
N ARG A 220 7.64 28.73 -12.46
CA ARG A 220 7.36 28.22 -11.11
C ARG A 220 7.07 26.72 -11.07
N ALA A 221 6.48 26.16 -12.12
CA ALA A 221 6.21 24.72 -12.21
C ALA A 221 7.52 23.92 -12.33
N LEU A 222 8.47 24.39 -13.17
CA LEU A 222 9.79 23.76 -13.28
C LEU A 222 10.55 23.83 -11.96
N GLN A 223 10.56 25.01 -11.31
CA GLN A 223 11.20 25.18 -10.00
C GLN A 223 10.59 24.27 -8.94
N GLY A 224 9.25 24.11 -8.93
CA GLY A 224 8.52 23.19 -8.05
C GLY A 224 8.90 21.74 -8.30
N ASN A 225 9.04 21.33 -9.55
CA ASN A 225 9.45 19.98 -9.90
C ASN A 225 10.92 19.68 -9.56
N ILE A 226 11.83 20.65 -9.74
CA ILE A 226 13.23 20.52 -9.28
C ILE A 226 13.24 20.34 -7.77
N SER A 227 12.54 21.19 -7.04
CA SER A 227 12.43 21.12 -5.59
C SER A 227 11.83 19.77 -5.14
N GLY A 228 10.73 19.34 -5.75
CA GLY A 228 10.08 18.05 -5.45
C GLY A 228 10.99 16.85 -5.73
N MET A 229 11.76 16.87 -6.81
CA MET A 229 12.73 15.82 -7.11
C MET A 229 13.83 15.75 -6.05
N VAL A 230 14.38 16.90 -5.64
CA VAL A 230 15.45 16.98 -4.65
C VAL A 230 14.95 16.53 -3.27
N PHE A 231 13.89 17.13 -2.77
CA PHE A 231 13.38 16.80 -1.43
C PHE A 231 12.74 15.41 -1.37
N GLY A 232 12.05 14.98 -2.43
CA GLY A 232 11.55 13.61 -2.55
C GLY A 232 12.68 12.58 -2.59
N GLY A 233 13.71 12.85 -3.39
CA GLY A 233 14.91 12.01 -3.49
C GLY A 233 15.67 11.91 -2.17
N ILE A 234 15.89 13.01 -1.46
CA ILE A 234 16.53 13.04 -0.13
C ILE A 234 15.69 12.24 0.87
N THR A 235 14.36 12.45 0.89
CA THR A 235 13.45 11.73 1.79
C THR A 235 13.50 10.23 1.51
N TRP A 236 13.34 9.83 0.24
CA TRP A 236 13.44 8.42 -0.14
C TRP A 236 14.79 7.81 0.22
N TYR A 237 15.89 8.49 -0.12
CA TYR A 237 17.24 8.02 0.21
C TYR A 237 17.41 7.79 1.71
N PHE A 238 17.03 8.76 2.54
CA PHE A 238 17.20 8.67 3.99
C PHE A 238 16.38 7.53 4.59
N TYR A 239 15.09 7.44 4.27
CA TYR A 239 14.22 6.43 4.87
C TYR A 239 14.43 5.04 4.28
N TRP A 240 14.70 4.93 2.98
CA TRP A 240 14.91 3.64 2.32
C TRP A 240 16.32 3.08 2.54
N PHE A 241 17.36 3.83 2.22
CA PHE A 241 18.73 3.33 2.25
C PHE A 241 19.42 3.43 3.60
N ARG A 242 18.92 4.30 4.52
CA ARG A 242 19.55 4.46 5.84
C ARG A 242 18.72 3.85 6.97
N MET A 243 17.39 4.03 6.97
CA MET A 243 16.55 3.59 8.08
C MET A 243 15.93 2.21 7.87
N ALA A 244 15.65 1.80 6.61
CA ALA A 244 15.09 0.49 6.28
C ALA A 244 16.16 -0.56 5.96
N GLN A 245 17.45 -0.23 6.00
CA GLN A 245 18.54 -1.08 5.56
C GLN A 245 18.55 -2.44 6.27
N ASP A 246 18.38 -2.45 7.59
CA ASP A 246 18.49 -3.66 8.40
C ASP A 246 17.15 -4.40 8.60
N ASP A 247 16.07 -3.87 8.05
CA ASP A 247 14.74 -4.48 8.20
C ASP A 247 14.45 -5.46 7.05
N HIS A 248 15.00 -6.67 7.14
CA HIS A 248 14.75 -7.72 6.13
C HIS A 248 13.54 -8.61 6.48
N GLU A 249 12.99 -8.50 7.69
CA GLU A 249 12.00 -9.45 8.21
C GLU A 249 10.56 -8.94 8.22
N SER A 250 10.38 -7.63 8.15
CA SER A 250 9.09 -6.99 8.36
C SER A 250 8.10 -7.26 7.22
N MET A 251 6.87 -7.58 7.59
CA MET A 251 5.75 -7.65 6.65
C MET A 251 5.52 -6.31 5.93
N LEU A 252 5.80 -5.18 6.60
CA LEU A 252 5.67 -3.85 6.03
C LEU A 252 6.67 -3.59 4.90
N ARG A 253 7.90 -4.12 5.00
CA ARG A 253 8.85 -4.11 3.89
C ARG A 253 8.31 -4.83 2.67
N GLN A 254 7.70 -5.98 2.87
CA GLN A 254 7.09 -6.74 1.77
C GLN A 254 5.91 -5.97 1.14
N ILE A 255 5.05 -5.36 1.95
CA ILE A 255 3.96 -4.50 1.46
C ILE A 255 4.54 -3.33 0.65
N TYR A 256 5.56 -2.65 1.15
CA TYR A 256 6.23 -1.57 0.44
C TYR A 256 6.77 -2.03 -0.91
N ILE A 257 7.56 -3.10 -0.95
CA ILE A 257 8.21 -3.59 -2.17
C ILE A 257 7.18 -4.14 -3.16
N TYR A 258 6.27 -5.04 -2.74
CA TYR A 258 5.39 -5.73 -3.68
C TYR A 258 4.15 -4.94 -4.06
N LEU A 259 3.49 -4.30 -3.09
CA LEU A 259 2.23 -3.59 -3.33
C LEU A 259 2.48 -2.17 -3.82
N LEU A 260 3.31 -1.40 -3.11
CA LEU A 260 3.50 0.02 -3.43
C LEU A 260 4.44 0.20 -4.63
N THR A 261 5.65 -0.39 -4.59
CA THR A 261 6.66 -0.07 -5.61
C THR A 261 6.53 -0.92 -6.87
N ILE A 262 6.53 -2.25 -6.78
CA ILE A 262 6.46 -3.13 -7.97
C ILE A 262 5.10 -3.04 -8.63
N SER A 263 4.01 -3.19 -7.86
CA SER A 263 2.65 -3.12 -8.44
C SER A 263 2.28 -1.70 -8.85
N GLY A 264 2.62 -0.69 -8.05
CA GLY A 264 2.37 0.72 -8.37
C GLY A 264 3.09 1.16 -9.65
N SER A 265 4.38 0.82 -9.80
CA SER A 265 5.14 1.11 -11.02
C SER A 265 4.63 0.31 -12.24
N ALA A 266 4.21 -0.94 -12.04
CA ALA A 266 3.61 -1.73 -13.11
C ALA A 266 2.29 -1.11 -13.60
N ILE A 267 1.41 -0.66 -12.68
CA ILE A 267 0.18 0.05 -13.03
C ILE A 267 0.51 1.31 -13.84
N ALA A 268 1.43 2.14 -13.36
CA ALA A 268 1.85 3.35 -14.05
C ALA A 268 2.39 3.05 -15.47
N GLY A 269 3.21 2.01 -15.60
CA GLY A 269 3.74 1.55 -16.89
C GLY A 269 2.64 1.04 -17.84
N ILE A 270 1.67 0.26 -17.34
CA ILE A 270 0.52 -0.21 -18.13
C ILE A 270 -0.32 0.98 -18.61
N VAL A 271 -0.60 1.95 -17.73
CA VAL A 271 -1.34 3.17 -18.10
C VAL A 271 -0.61 3.96 -19.17
N ALA A 272 0.70 4.19 -19.02
CA ALA A 272 1.51 4.89 -20.02
C ALA A 272 1.52 4.16 -21.36
N LEU A 273 1.80 2.84 -21.35
CA LEU A 273 1.84 2.01 -22.55
C LEU A 273 0.48 1.97 -23.25
N THR A 274 -0.60 1.74 -22.52
CA THR A 274 -1.96 1.74 -23.06
C THR A 274 -2.31 3.09 -23.69
N ASN A 275 -1.92 4.21 -23.05
CA ASN A 275 -2.17 5.53 -23.60
C ASN A 275 -1.37 5.77 -24.90
N ILE A 276 -0.11 5.37 -24.94
CA ILE A 276 0.73 5.46 -26.15
C ILE A 276 0.08 4.63 -27.28
N CYS A 277 -0.25 3.37 -27.02
CA CYS A 277 -0.91 2.51 -28.00
C CYS A 277 -2.25 3.10 -28.49
N TYR A 278 -3.09 3.56 -27.56
CA TYR A 278 -4.37 4.20 -27.87
C TYR A 278 -4.19 5.40 -28.80
N ARG A 279 -3.27 6.31 -28.48
CA ARG A 279 -3.03 7.52 -29.28
C ARG A 279 -2.45 7.20 -30.65
N LEU A 280 -1.54 6.21 -30.74
CA LEU A 280 -0.98 5.77 -32.03
C LEU A 280 -2.07 5.16 -32.92
N ILE A 281 -2.86 4.23 -32.41
CA ILE A 281 -3.96 3.59 -33.15
C ILE A 281 -5.01 4.64 -33.55
N ARG A 282 -5.32 5.57 -32.65
CA ARG A 282 -6.28 6.66 -32.91
C ARG A 282 -5.80 7.59 -34.05
N TYR A 283 -4.50 7.84 -34.12
CA TYR A 283 -3.90 8.59 -35.21
C TYR A 283 -4.04 7.86 -36.54
N ILE A 284 -3.79 6.56 -36.57
CA ILE A 284 -3.93 5.71 -37.77
C ILE A 284 -5.37 5.74 -38.29
N PHE A 285 -6.38 5.74 -37.40
CA PHE A 285 -7.79 5.81 -37.82
C PHE A 285 -8.23 7.20 -38.32
N GLY A 286 -7.38 8.20 -38.24
CA GLY A 286 -7.59 9.55 -38.76
C GLY A 286 -8.63 10.39 -38.00
N GLY A 287 -8.83 11.62 -38.44
CA GLY A 287 -9.80 12.55 -37.85
C GLY A 287 -9.41 13.04 -36.47
N VAL A 288 -8.10 13.11 -36.12
CA VAL A 288 -7.59 13.63 -34.85
C VAL A 288 -7.41 15.15 -34.88
N VAL A 289 -7.66 15.79 -33.75
CA VAL A 289 -7.46 17.23 -33.54
C VAL A 289 -6.63 17.39 -32.25
N PRO A 290 -5.55 18.21 -32.27
CA PRO A 290 -4.92 18.84 -33.41
C PRO A 290 -4.30 17.83 -34.39
N SER A 291 -4.20 18.19 -35.67
CA SER A 291 -3.57 17.35 -36.69
C SER A 291 -2.03 17.52 -36.69
N GLY A 292 -1.35 16.55 -37.34
CA GLY A 292 0.11 16.61 -37.50
C GLY A 292 0.90 16.39 -36.21
N VAL A 293 2.08 17.00 -36.13
CA VAL A 293 3.04 16.78 -35.02
C VAL A 293 2.47 17.20 -33.67
N ALA A 294 1.62 18.22 -33.63
CA ALA A 294 1.00 18.70 -32.38
C ALA A 294 0.15 17.65 -31.66
N TYR A 295 -0.37 16.66 -32.41
CA TYR A 295 -1.09 15.53 -31.82
C TYR A 295 -0.22 14.71 -30.86
N PHE A 296 1.06 14.58 -31.17
CA PHE A 296 2.00 13.73 -30.41
C PHE A 296 2.56 14.40 -29.14
N LYS A 297 2.11 15.62 -28.76
CA LYS A 297 2.52 16.27 -27.51
C LYS A 297 2.25 15.43 -26.25
N PHE A 298 1.31 14.46 -26.32
CA PHE A 298 1.06 13.53 -25.23
C PHE A 298 2.30 12.67 -24.89
N THR A 299 3.22 12.48 -25.82
CA THR A 299 4.47 11.75 -25.58
C THR A 299 5.32 12.42 -24.53
N GLY A 300 5.13 13.73 -24.34
CA GLY A 300 5.82 14.52 -23.32
C GLY A 300 5.64 13.97 -21.91
N TRP A 301 4.45 13.50 -21.54
CA TRP A 301 4.21 12.86 -20.24
C TRP A 301 4.22 11.32 -20.30
N ALA A 302 3.74 10.72 -21.41
CA ALA A 302 3.55 9.28 -21.47
C ALA A 302 4.89 8.50 -21.55
N ILE A 303 5.86 9.03 -22.31
CA ILE A 303 7.19 8.41 -22.41
C ILE A 303 7.96 8.52 -21.07
N PRO A 304 8.07 9.70 -20.42
CA PRO A 304 8.69 9.78 -19.10
C PRO A 304 8.02 8.89 -18.06
N LEU A 305 6.69 8.83 -18.02
CA LEU A 305 5.98 7.95 -17.11
C LEU A 305 6.35 6.48 -17.33
N LEU A 306 6.40 6.04 -18.60
CA LEU A 306 6.80 4.68 -18.95
C LEU A 306 8.24 4.37 -18.53
N LEU A 307 9.18 5.27 -18.80
CA LEU A 307 10.59 5.09 -18.47
C LEU A 307 10.83 5.05 -16.95
N ILE A 308 10.24 6.00 -16.22
CA ILE A 308 10.41 6.07 -14.77
C ILE A 308 9.75 4.88 -14.09
N SER A 309 8.54 4.50 -14.52
CA SER A 309 7.87 3.32 -13.99
C SER A 309 8.69 2.04 -14.24
N LEU A 310 9.29 1.91 -15.41
CA LEU A 310 10.17 0.79 -15.73
C LEU A 310 11.44 0.79 -14.86
N LEU A 311 12.06 1.94 -14.64
CA LEU A 311 13.25 2.06 -13.78
C LEU A 311 12.92 1.68 -12.33
N VAL A 312 11.82 2.19 -11.77
CA VAL A 312 11.38 1.84 -10.41
C VAL A 312 11.08 0.35 -10.30
N TRP A 313 10.41 -0.22 -11.31
CA TRP A 313 10.10 -1.65 -11.36
C TRP A 313 11.35 -2.52 -11.43
N LEU A 314 12.30 -2.19 -12.33
CA LEU A 314 13.55 -2.93 -12.49
C LEU A 314 14.41 -2.89 -11.23
N TYR A 315 14.52 -1.73 -10.59
CA TYR A 315 15.27 -1.57 -9.34
C TYR A 315 14.71 -2.48 -8.24
N HIS A 316 13.40 -2.40 -7.96
CA HIS A 316 12.80 -3.19 -6.89
C HIS A 316 12.70 -4.69 -7.24
N ARG A 317 12.57 -5.03 -8.52
CA ARG A 317 12.65 -6.43 -8.96
C ARG A 317 14.03 -7.04 -8.72
N ARG A 318 15.11 -6.30 -9.01
CA ARG A 318 16.47 -6.75 -8.71
C ARG A 318 16.67 -6.95 -7.21
N LEU A 319 16.22 -6.00 -6.42
CA LEU A 319 16.27 -6.10 -4.96
C LEU A 319 15.58 -7.37 -4.43
N VAL A 320 14.38 -7.68 -4.95
CA VAL A 320 13.67 -8.93 -4.61
C VAL A 320 14.47 -10.17 -4.99
N GLN A 321 15.16 -10.15 -6.13
CA GLN A 321 15.99 -11.27 -6.57
C GLN A 321 17.21 -11.45 -5.66
N GLU A 322 17.84 -10.37 -5.24
CA GLU A 322 18.98 -10.38 -4.32
C GLU A 322 18.58 -10.87 -2.93
N GLU A 323 17.49 -10.36 -2.37
CA GLU A 323 16.93 -10.83 -1.08
C GLU A 323 16.49 -12.30 -1.15
N ALA A 324 15.92 -12.73 -2.28
CA ALA A 324 15.52 -14.12 -2.49
C ALA A 324 16.71 -15.10 -2.55
N TYR A 325 17.87 -14.63 -2.95
CA TYR A 325 19.10 -15.43 -2.91
C TYR A 325 19.62 -15.59 -1.48
N GLN A 326 19.54 -14.54 -0.68
CA GLN A 326 20.00 -14.54 0.72
C GLN A 326 19.06 -15.31 1.66
N PHE A 327 17.74 -15.29 1.41
CA PHE A 327 16.70 -15.90 2.25
C PHE A 327 15.77 -16.83 1.45
N PRO A 328 16.20 -18.07 1.11
CA PRO A 328 15.44 -18.99 0.23
C PRO A 328 14.02 -19.31 0.71
N ASP A 329 13.82 -19.47 2.02
CA ASP A 329 12.52 -19.83 2.63
C ASP A 329 11.45 -18.73 2.45
N ARG A 330 11.85 -17.48 2.33
CA ARG A 330 10.98 -16.32 2.15
C ARG A 330 10.68 -16.01 0.68
N LYS A 331 11.54 -16.47 -0.23
CA LYS A 331 11.45 -16.28 -1.67
C LYS A 331 10.07 -16.63 -2.24
N LEU A 332 9.50 -17.74 -1.80
CA LEU A 332 8.25 -18.27 -2.34
C LEU A 332 7.03 -17.37 -2.05
N SER A 333 6.97 -16.75 -0.87
CA SER A 333 5.81 -15.93 -0.47
C SER A 333 5.72 -14.62 -1.25
N GLY A 334 6.80 -13.86 -1.32
CA GLY A 334 6.81 -12.54 -1.96
C GLY A 334 6.63 -12.61 -3.48
N ILE A 335 7.31 -13.56 -4.14
CA ILE A 335 7.15 -13.77 -5.58
C ILE A 335 5.72 -14.23 -5.93
N ARG A 336 5.07 -15.03 -5.07
CA ARG A 336 3.66 -15.39 -5.24
C ARG A 336 2.75 -14.17 -5.23
N ILE A 337 2.88 -13.31 -4.22
CA ILE A 337 2.08 -12.08 -4.08
C ILE A 337 2.20 -11.24 -5.36
N HIS A 338 3.43 -10.99 -5.83
CA HIS A 338 3.66 -10.24 -7.06
C HIS A 338 2.95 -10.85 -8.27
N VAL A 339 3.13 -12.16 -8.51
CA VAL A 339 2.54 -12.84 -9.67
C VAL A 339 1.01 -12.76 -9.64
N TYR A 340 0.38 -12.96 -8.48
CA TYR A 340 -1.09 -12.87 -8.36
C TYR A 340 -1.61 -11.44 -8.51
N ILE A 341 -0.90 -10.43 -8.00
CA ILE A 341 -1.27 -9.03 -8.21
C ILE A 341 -1.17 -8.67 -9.70
N MET A 342 -0.07 -9.04 -10.35
CA MET A 342 0.10 -8.76 -11.78
C MET A 342 -0.91 -9.52 -12.65
N ALA A 343 -1.26 -10.76 -12.29
CA ALA A 343 -2.33 -11.50 -12.93
C ALA A 343 -3.68 -10.79 -12.77
N PHE A 344 -3.99 -10.28 -11.57
CA PHE A 344 -5.22 -9.52 -11.32
C PHE A 344 -5.31 -8.24 -12.16
N LEU A 345 -4.23 -7.45 -12.20
CA LEU A 345 -4.15 -6.21 -12.98
C LEU A 345 -4.26 -6.46 -14.48
N SER A 346 -3.54 -7.46 -14.99
CA SER A 346 -3.58 -7.82 -16.42
C SER A 346 -4.94 -8.37 -16.82
N LEU A 347 -5.60 -9.17 -15.98
CA LEU A 347 -6.97 -9.63 -16.21
C LEU A 347 -7.95 -8.46 -16.25
N GLY A 348 -7.84 -7.51 -15.30
CA GLY A 348 -8.66 -6.30 -15.29
C GLY A 348 -8.51 -5.48 -16.58
N THR A 349 -7.26 -5.30 -17.06
CA THR A 349 -6.97 -4.61 -18.31
C THR A 349 -7.58 -5.34 -19.52
N LEU A 350 -7.44 -6.66 -19.56
CA LEU A 350 -8.03 -7.51 -20.60
C LEU A 350 -9.56 -7.42 -20.61
N VAL A 351 -10.18 -7.57 -19.44
CA VAL A 351 -11.65 -7.50 -19.28
C VAL A 351 -12.17 -6.14 -19.70
N ALA A 352 -11.50 -5.05 -19.33
CA ALA A 352 -11.88 -3.70 -19.76
C ALA A 352 -11.88 -3.57 -21.29
N GLY A 353 -10.84 -4.10 -21.97
CA GLY A 353 -10.78 -4.14 -23.43
C GLY A 353 -11.94 -4.95 -24.04
N LEU A 354 -12.25 -6.13 -23.49
CA LEU A 354 -13.36 -6.98 -23.95
C LEU A 354 -14.72 -6.32 -23.73
N VAL A 355 -14.93 -5.62 -22.62
CA VAL A 355 -16.18 -4.87 -22.37
C VAL A 355 -16.39 -3.78 -23.41
N ILE A 356 -15.34 -3.02 -23.75
CA ILE A 356 -15.43 -2.01 -24.81
C ILE A 356 -15.70 -2.65 -26.18
N LEU A 357 -15.03 -3.77 -26.50
CA LEU A 357 -15.28 -4.51 -27.74
C LEU A 357 -16.73 -4.95 -27.85
N MET A 358 -17.28 -5.53 -26.79
CA MET A 358 -18.70 -5.93 -26.75
C MET A 358 -19.62 -4.72 -26.92
N GLY A 359 -19.26 -3.56 -26.33
CA GLY A 359 -19.99 -2.32 -26.53
C GLY A 359 -20.07 -1.89 -27.99
N ILE A 360 -18.93 -1.96 -28.71
CA ILE A 360 -18.88 -1.66 -30.15
C ILE A 360 -19.76 -2.62 -30.96
N LEU A 361 -19.71 -3.92 -30.65
CA LEU A 361 -20.53 -4.93 -31.35
C LEU A 361 -22.02 -4.71 -31.10
N LEU A 362 -22.43 -4.36 -29.89
CA LEU A 362 -23.82 -4.03 -29.57
C LEU A 362 -24.30 -2.73 -30.22
N ASP A 363 -23.41 -1.73 -30.36
CA ASP A 363 -23.72 -0.50 -31.10
C ASP A 363 -23.91 -0.77 -32.58
N LEU A 364 -23.06 -1.58 -33.17
CA LEU A 364 -23.22 -2.01 -34.59
C LEU A 364 -24.54 -2.76 -34.80
N ALA A 365 -24.90 -3.66 -33.87
CA ALA A 365 -26.19 -4.36 -33.93
C ALA A 365 -27.37 -3.39 -33.75
N GLY A 366 -27.29 -2.42 -32.82
CA GLY A 366 -28.31 -1.40 -32.64
C GLY A 366 -28.50 -0.48 -33.85
N VAL A 367 -27.42 -0.07 -34.49
CA VAL A 367 -27.46 0.73 -35.74
C VAL A 367 -28.10 -0.07 -36.88
N ALA A 368 -27.81 -1.37 -36.98
CA ALA A 368 -28.40 -2.23 -37.97
C ALA A 368 -29.91 -2.43 -37.81
N MET A 369 -30.40 -2.34 -36.54
CA MET A 369 -31.83 -2.45 -36.20
C MET A 369 -32.59 -1.11 -36.32
N ALA A 370 -31.91 0.03 -36.17
CA ALA A 370 -32.48 1.37 -36.24
C ALA A 370 -32.28 1.95 -37.65
N SER A 371 -33.27 1.83 -38.50
CA SER A 371 -33.25 2.27 -39.91
C SER A 371 -33.06 3.78 -40.16
N SER A 372 -32.79 4.60 -39.14
CA SER A 372 -32.75 6.06 -39.25
C SER A 372 -31.80 6.82 -38.29
N ALA A 373 -30.86 6.15 -37.63
CA ALA A 373 -29.93 6.87 -36.76
C ALA A 373 -28.81 7.51 -37.58
N THR A 374 -28.77 8.84 -37.66
CA THR A 374 -27.60 9.63 -38.09
C THR A 374 -26.47 9.44 -37.09
N VAL A 375 -25.75 8.34 -37.20
CA VAL A 375 -24.54 8.11 -36.39
C VAL A 375 -23.43 8.98 -36.96
N SER A 376 -22.82 9.84 -36.15
CA SER A 376 -21.69 10.65 -36.58
C SER A 376 -20.59 9.78 -37.18
N SER A 377 -20.10 10.14 -38.37
CA SER A 377 -19.04 9.38 -39.05
C SER A 377 -17.80 9.33 -38.15
N GLY A 378 -17.41 8.11 -37.72
CA GLY A 378 -16.19 7.91 -36.92
C GLY A 378 -16.38 7.77 -35.39
N TRP A 379 -17.61 7.62 -34.89
CA TRP A 379 -17.91 7.36 -33.45
C TRP A 379 -17.13 6.17 -32.88
N TRP A 380 -16.89 5.14 -33.66
CA TRP A 380 -16.20 3.91 -33.29
C TRP A 380 -14.68 4.08 -33.11
N ARG A 381 -14.08 5.13 -33.70
CA ARG A 381 -12.62 5.29 -33.74
C ARG A 381 -11.99 5.38 -32.37
N ASP A 382 -12.56 6.16 -31.47
CA ASP A 382 -12.03 6.32 -30.10
C ASP A 382 -12.21 5.05 -29.28
N GLN A 383 -13.38 4.43 -29.35
CA GLN A 383 -13.69 3.20 -28.62
C GLN A 383 -12.83 2.03 -29.10
N LEU A 384 -12.71 1.85 -30.44
CA LEU A 384 -11.91 0.77 -31.02
C LEU A 384 -10.42 0.97 -30.75
N SER A 385 -9.93 2.21 -30.77
CA SER A 385 -8.55 2.51 -30.43
C SER A 385 -8.23 2.16 -28.99
N LEU A 386 -9.13 2.49 -28.05
CA LEU A 386 -8.97 2.17 -26.63
C LEU A 386 -9.07 0.66 -26.40
N CYS A 387 -10.05 0.01 -27.04
CA CYS A 387 -10.20 -1.44 -26.99
C CYS A 387 -8.92 -2.15 -27.45
N MET A 388 -8.40 -1.81 -28.63
CA MET A 388 -7.18 -2.40 -29.17
C MET A 388 -5.97 -2.15 -28.26
N ALA A 389 -5.82 -0.96 -27.72
CA ALA A 389 -4.73 -0.62 -26.80
C ALA A 389 -4.78 -1.45 -25.51
N LEU A 390 -5.96 -1.61 -24.91
CA LEU A 390 -6.16 -2.43 -23.72
C LEU A 390 -5.92 -3.91 -24.00
N LEU A 391 -6.36 -4.43 -25.13
CA LEU A 391 -6.14 -5.82 -25.52
C LEU A 391 -4.65 -6.09 -25.83
N LEU A 392 -3.97 -5.16 -26.52
CA LEU A 392 -2.53 -5.26 -26.80
C LEU A 392 -1.69 -5.27 -25.52
N ALA A 393 -2.08 -4.53 -24.49
CA ALA A 393 -1.42 -4.55 -23.20
C ALA A 393 -1.87 -5.74 -22.34
N GLY A 394 -3.19 -6.00 -22.26
CA GLY A 394 -3.78 -6.97 -21.35
C GLY A 394 -3.53 -8.42 -21.73
N ILE A 395 -3.65 -8.79 -23.01
CA ILE A 395 -3.51 -10.19 -23.45
C ILE A 395 -2.11 -10.76 -23.18
N PRO A 396 -1.00 -10.11 -23.61
CA PRO A 396 0.33 -10.67 -23.37
C PRO A 396 0.66 -10.77 -21.89
N LEU A 397 0.31 -9.75 -21.09
CA LEU A 397 0.55 -9.74 -19.65
C LEU A 397 -0.26 -10.83 -18.95
N TRP A 398 -1.54 -10.98 -19.31
CA TRP A 398 -2.39 -12.04 -18.75
C TRP A 398 -1.84 -13.43 -19.06
N ILE A 399 -1.52 -13.71 -20.32
CA ILE A 399 -0.97 -15.00 -20.74
C ILE A 399 0.33 -15.30 -19.99
N TYR A 400 1.22 -14.31 -19.87
CA TYR A 400 2.50 -14.48 -19.19
C TYR A 400 2.32 -14.83 -17.70
N TYR A 401 1.55 -14.05 -16.96
CA TYR A 401 1.37 -14.27 -15.51
C TYR A 401 0.51 -15.50 -15.22
N TRP A 402 -0.51 -15.76 -16.07
CA TRP A 402 -1.33 -16.96 -15.92
C TRP A 402 -0.54 -18.24 -16.19
N ASN A 403 0.35 -18.24 -17.17
CA ASN A 403 1.25 -19.36 -17.41
C ASN A 403 2.25 -19.57 -16.27
N GLN A 404 2.74 -18.50 -15.65
CA GLN A 404 3.56 -18.64 -14.44
C GLN A 404 2.79 -19.29 -13.28
N ILE A 405 1.52 -18.93 -13.08
CA ILE A 405 0.66 -19.57 -12.08
C ILE A 405 0.48 -21.07 -12.38
N LYS A 406 0.22 -21.40 -13.67
CA LYS A 406 0.09 -22.80 -14.09
C LYS A 406 1.39 -23.59 -13.88
N HIS A 407 2.53 -23.02 -14.23
CA HIS A 407 3.84 -23.68 -14.04
C HIS A 407 4.11 -23.98 -12.57
N ARG A 408 3.80 -23.08 -11.66
CA ARG A 408 3.93 -23.32 -10.22
C ARG A 408 3.00 -24.41 -9.70
N LEU A 409 1.81 -24.51 -10.28
CA LEU A 409 0.90 -25.62 -9.97
C LEU A 409 1.47 -26.97 -10.39
N THR A 410 2.25 -27.04 -11.49
CA THR A 410 2.92 -28.29 -11.90
C THR A 410 4.15 -28.62 -11.07
N GLU A 411 4.87 -27.61 -10.55
CA GLU A 411 6.07 -27.81 -9.72
C GLU A 411 5.72 -28.24 -8.29
N ASN A 412 4.73 -27.61 -7.67
CA ASN A 412 4.29 -27.93 -6.30
C ASN A 412 2.80 -27.64 -6.13
N GLU A 413 1.98 -28.60 -6.54
CA GLU A 413 0.52 -28.48 -6.57
C GLU A 413 -0.07 -28.19 -5.19
N THR A 414 0.36 -28.92 -4.17
CA THR A 414 -0.17 -28.81 -2.80
C THR A 414 0.13 -27.43 -2.21
N ALA A 415 1.39 -27.00 -2.27
CA ALA A 415 1.79 -25.70 -1.71
C ALA A 415 1.15 -24.51 -2.46
N GLU A 416 0.90 -24.66 -3.77
CA GLU A 416 0.29 -23.59 -4.55
C GLU A 416 -1.23 -23.51 -4.33
N ARG A 417 -1.95 -24.65 -4.35
CA ARG A 417 -3.40 -24.70 -4.11
C ARG A 417 -3.79 -24.26 -2.70
N GLN A 418 -2.95 -24.53 -1.70
CA GLN A 418 -3.17 -24.14 -0.31
C GLN A 418 -2.70 -22.71 0.00
N SER A 419 -2.02 -22.03 -0.92
CA SER A 419 -1.46 -20.70 -0.68
C SER A 419 -2.54 -19.65 -0.42
N SER A 420 -2.32 -18.79 0.58
CA SER A 420 -3.22 -17.67 0.90
C SER A 420 -3.31 -16.69 -0.27
N SER A 421 -2.20 -16.44 -0.98
CA SER A 421 -2.17 -15.52 -2.13
C SER A 421 -3.10 -15.98 -3.26
N ARG A 422 -3.11 -17.29 -3.57
CA ARG A 422 -4.02 -17.88 -4.56
C ARG A 422 -5.48 -17.75 -4.12
N ARG A 423 -5.78 -18.08 -2.86
CA ARG A 423 -7.14 -17.95 -2.32
C ARG A 423 -7.65 -16.52 -2.39
N VAL A 424 -6.84 -15.55 -1.93
CA VAL A 424 -7.21 -14.13 -2.00
C VAL A 424 -7.46 -13.69 -3.43
N PHE A 425 -6.59 -14.04 -4.38
CA PHE A 425 -6.75 -13.74 -5.80
C PHE A 425 -8.05 -14.30 -6.38
N LEU A 426 -8.32 -15.60 -6.16
CA LEU A 426 -9.52 -16.25 -6.70
C LEU A 426 -10.81 -15.67 -6.12
N TYR A 427 -10.84 -15.46 -4.79
CA TYR A 427 -12.01 -14.86 -4.14
C TYR A 427 -12.18 -13.38 -4.49
N ALA A 428 -11.10 -12.61 -4.70
CA ALA A 428 -11.20 -11.22 -5.13
C ALA A 428 -11.85 -11.10 -6.52
N ILE A 429 -11.43 -11.94 -7.48
CA ILE A 429 -12.04 -11.97 -8.83
C ILE A 429 -13.51 -12.41 -8.75
N LEU A 430 -13.78 -13.47 -8.00
CA LEU A 430 -15.13 -13.99 -7.85
C LEU A 430 -16.06 -12.94 -7.23
N SER A 431 -15.61 -12.29 -6.14
CA SER A 431 -16.39 -11.25 -5.46
C SER A 431 -16.64 -10.04 -6.37
N ALA A 432 -15.61 -9.56 -7.07
CA ALA A 432 -15.76 -8.46 -8.02
C ALA A 432 -16.74 -8.82 -9.14
N GLY A 433 -16.63 -10.03 -9.69
CA GLY A 433 -17.55 -10.52 -10.73
C GLY A 433 -18.99 -10.67 -10.23
N VAL A 434 -19.21 -11.23 -9.05
CA VAL A 434 -20.57 -11.39 -8.46
C VAL A 434 -21.20 -10.03 -8.16
N ILE A 435 -20.44 -9.08 -7.59
CA ILE A 435 -20.92 -7.72 -7.31
C ILE A 435 -21.33 -7.03 -8.63
N LEU A 436 -20.51 -7.16 -9.67
CA LEU A 436 -20.80 -6.60 -10.99
C LEU A 436 -22.07 -7.21 -11.59
N LEU A 437 -22.20 -8.54 -11.57
CA LEU A 437 -23.41 -9.24 -12.06
C LEU A 437 -24.67 -8.83 -11.28
N ALA A 438 -24.56 -8.63 -9.96
CA ALA A 438 -25.68 -8.16 -9.15
C ALA A 438 -26.09 -6.73 -9.53
N ALA A 439 -25.13 -5.83 -9.74
CA ALA A 439 -25.39 -4.46 -10.19
C ALA A 439 -26.04 -4.43 -11.60
N ASP A 440 -25.54 -5.27 -12.51
CA ASP A 440 -26.10 -5.41 -13.86
C ASP A 440 -27.55 -5.92 -13.81
N LEU A 441 -27.84 -6.92 -12.97
CA LEU A 441 -29.18 -7.46 -12.80
C LEU A 441 -30.16 -6.40 -12.24
N VAL A 442 -29.72 -5.64 -11.23
CA VAL A 442 -30.52 -4.53 -10.67
C VAL A 442 -30.82 -3.50 -11.76
N ASN A 443 -29.82 -3.09 -12.57
CA ASN A 443 -30.03 -2.13 -13.64
C ASN A 443 -30.98 -2.67 -14.71
N ILE A 444 -30.85 -3.92 -15.14
CA ILE A 444 -31.74 -4.54 -16.14
C ILE A 444 -33.15 -4.56 -15.62
N ILE A 445 -33.40 -5.02 -14.39
CA ILE A 445 -34.75 -5.06 -13.79
C ILE A 445 -35.32 -3.64 -13.69
N TYR A 446 -34.52 -2.66 -13.24
CA TYR A 446 -34.92 -1.25 -13.17
C TYR A 446 -35.36 -0.71 -14.54
N GLN A 447 -34.56 -0.94 -15.59
CA GLN A 447 -34.87 -0.44 -16.93
C GLN A 447 -36.14 -1.12 -17.53
N LEU A 448 -36.34 -2.42 -17.29
CA LEU A 448 -37.54 -3.14 -17.71
C LEU A 448 -38.78 -2.61 -17.02
N LEU A 449 -38.71 -2.43 -15.68
CA LEU A 449 -39.85 -1.88 -14.91
C LEU A 449 -40.12 -0.43 -15.31
N SER A 450 -39.09 0.40 -15.50
CA SER A 450 -39.22 1.78 -15.95
C SER A 450 -39.87 1.87 -17.36
N CYS A 451 -39.46 0.98 -18.25
CA CYS A 451 -40.06 0.89 -19.58
C CYS A 451 -41.56 0.55 -19.52
N TRP A 452 -41.91 -0.44 -18.71
CA TRP A 452 -43.29 -0.88 -18.53
C TRP A 452 -44.17 0.18 -17.83
N LEU A 453 -43.68 0.76 -16.70
CA LEU A 453 -44.47 1.73 -15.91
C LEU A 453 -44.60 3.10 -16.59
N GLN A 454 -43.58 3.54 -17.34
CA GLN A 454 -43.54 4.87 -17.95
C GLN A 454 -43.80 4.85 -19.47
N SER A 455 -44.16 3.71 -20.05
CA SER A 455 -44.39 3.53 -21.48
C SER A 455 -43.27 4.08 -22.36
N ARG A 456 -42.00 3.87 -21.93
CA ARG A 456 -40.82 4.35 -22.64
C ARG A 456 -40.64 3.58 -23.95
N SER A 457 -40.00 4.23 -24.93
CA SER A 457 -39.68 3.60 -26.22
C SER A 457 -38.69 2.45 -26.07
N GLY A 458 -38.75 1.45 -26.97
CA GLY A 458 -37.77 0.35 -27.01
C GLY A 458 -36.32 0.81 -27.20
N THR A 459 -36.10 1.93 -27.88
CA THR A 459 -34.76 2.54 -28.03
C THR A 459 -34.19 3.06 -26.70
N SER A 460 -35.04 3.65 -25.83
CA SER A 460 -34.59 4.10 -24.51
C SER A 460 -34.29 2.91 -23.59
N LEU A 461 -35.05 1.82 -23.71
CA LEU A 461 -34.76 0.58 -23.01
C LEU A 461 -33.39 -0.01 -23.47
N TRP A 462 -33.19 -0.10 -24.77
CA TRP A 462 -31.91 -0.60 -25.33
C TRP A 462 -30.70 0.17 -24.80
N LEU A 463 -30.75 1.50 -24.86
CA LEU A 463 -29.70 2.35 -24.36
C LEU A 463 -29.47 2.17 -22.84
N GLY A 464 -30.52 1.93 -22.06
CA GLY A 464 -30.44 1.71 -20.62
C GLY A 464 -29.85 0.35 -20.22
N ILE A 465 -30.13 -0.73 -20.97
CA ILE A 465 -29.65 -2.08 -20.64
C ILE A 465 -28.33 -2.46 -21.32
N LYS A 466 -27.95 -1.76 -22.37
CA LYS A 466 -26.79 -2.08 -23.22
C LYS A 466 -25.52 -2.28 -22.39
N TRP A 467 -25.25 -1.35 -21.47
CA TRP A 467 -24.05 -1.39 -20.64
C TRP A 467 -24.02 -2.63 -19.73
N SER A 468 -25.14 -2.95 -19.08
CA SER A 468 -25.25 -4.16 -18.26
C SER A 468 -25.20 -5.45 -19.09
N LEU A 469 -25.71 -5.43 -20.32
CA LEU A 469 -25.64 -6.60 -21.19
C LEU A 469 -24.21 -6.91 -21.61
N GLN A 470 -23.41 -5.89 -21.96
CA GLN A 470 -22.01 -6.09 -22.35
C GLN A 470 -21.12 -6.58 -21.20
N THR A 471 -21.35 -6.08 -19.98
CA THR A 471 -20.62 -6.54 -18.79
C THR A 471 -21.06 -7.95 -18.39
N LEU A 472 -22.32 -8.25 -18.41
CA LEU A 472 -22.89 -9.56 -18.08
C LEU A 472 -22.33 -10.68 -18.99
N VAL A 473 -22.28 -10.45 -20.32
CA VAL A 473 -21.74 -11.43 -21.30
C VAL A 473 -20.28 -11.80 -21.00
N ILE A 474 -19.51 -10.89 -20.41
CA ILE A 474 -18.10 -11.12 -20.09
C ILE A 474 -17.93 -11.63 -18.65
N ALA A 475 -18.67 -11.04 -17.69
CA ALA A 475 -18.53 -11.39 -16.30
C ALA A 475 -19.07 -12.80 -15.98
N LEU A 476 -20.15 -13.24 -16.64
CA LEU A 476 -20.74 -14.54 -16.36
C LEU A 476 -19.81 -15.73 -16.67
N PRO A 477 -19.18 -15.82 -17.86
CA PRO A 477 -18.18 -16.86 -18.14
C PRO A 477 -16.95 -16.76 -17.23
N LEU A 478 -16.51 -15.54 -16.90
CA LEU A 478 -15.37 -15.31 -16.01
C LEU A 478 -15.64 -15.84 -14.60
N VAL A 479 -16.78 -15.49 -14.02
CA VAL A 479 -17.24 -15.99 -12.72
C VAL A 479 -17.37 -17.52 -12.76
N GLY A 480 -17.96 -18.09 -13.80
CA GLY A 480 -18.06 -19.53 -13.98
C GLY A 480 -16.72 -20.25 -14.06
N TYR A 481 -15.76 -19.66 -14.76
CA TYR A 481 -14.40 -20.19 -14.89
C TYR A 481 -13.68 -20.21 -13.54
N PHE A 482 -13.64 -19.07 -12.82
CA PHE A 482 -12.97 -18.99 -11.52
C PHE A 482 -13.70 -19.77 -10.42
N TRP A 483 -15.02 -19.86 -10.48
CA TRP A 483 -15.78 -20.74 -9.61
C TRP A 483 -15.41 -22.20 -9.76
N ARG A 484 -15.19 -22.68 -11.00
CA ARG A 484 -14.70 -24.04 -11.26
C ARG A 484 -13.33 -24.28 -10.66
N ILE A 485 -12.41 -23.31 -10.79
CA ILE A 485 -11.07 -23.40 -10.21
C ILE A 485 -11.16 -23.51 -8.67
N ILE A 486 -11.97 -22.65 -8.03
CA ILE A 486 -12.16 -22.71 -6.57
C ILE A 486 -12.70 -24.07 -6.14
N ARG A 487 -13.70 -24.60 -6.85
CA ARG A 487 -14.23 -25.94 -6.56
C ARG A 487 -13.20 -27.05 -6.74
N GLN A 488 -12.34 -26.95 -7.74
CA GLN A 488 -11.25 -27.91 -7.95
C GLN A 488 -10.25 -27.85 -6.79
N ASP A 489 -9.86 -26.64 -6.36
CA ASP A 489 -8.94 -26.47 -5.25
C ASP A 489 -9.55 -26.96 -3.91
N GLN A 490 -10.84 -26.76 -3.70
CA GLN A 490 -11.56 -27.28 -2.52
C GLN A 490 -11.64 -28.83 -2.52
N ARG A 491 -11.95 -29.43 -3.66
CA ARG A 491 -11.98 -30.90 -3.80
C ARG A 491 -10.62 -31.51 -3.56
N TYR A 492 -9.58 -30.93 -4.16
CA TYR A 492 -8.20 -31.37 -3.93
C TYR A 492 -7.82 -31.29 -2.44
N GLY A 493 -8.18 -30.19 -1.77
CA GLY A 493 -7.96 -30.04 -0.32
C GLY A 493 -8.70 -31.09 0.52
N ALA A 494 -9.95 -31.40 0.17
CA ALA A 494 -10.74 -32.43 0.83
C ALA A 494 -10.18 -33.84 0.60
N GLU A 495 -9.75 -34.16 -0.64
CA GLU A 495 -9.11 -35.45 -0.96
C GLU A 495 -7.78 -35.61 -0.23
N MET A 496 -6.96 -34.55 -0.15
CA MET A 496 -5.72 -34.57 0.61
C MET A 496 -5.98 -34.72 2.10
N ALA A 497 -6.97 -34.02 2.65
CA ALA A 497 -7.38 -34.19 4.06
C ALA A 497 -7.90 -35.60 4.34
N ALA A 498 -8.61 -36.22 3.39
CA ALA A 498 -9.09 -37.59 3.51
C ALA A 498 -7.95 -38.65 3.41
N ARG A 499 -6.86 -38.33 2.69
CA ARG A 499 -5.67 -39.20 2.59
C ARG A 499 -4.77 -39.09 3.82
N HIS A 500 -4.76 -37.95 4.50
CA HIS A 500 -3.96 -37.73 5.69
C HIS A 500 -4.70 -38.25 6.92
N LYS A 501 -4.00 -39.04 7.72
CA LYS A 501 -4.55 -39.48 9.00
C LYS A 501 -4.67 -38.30 9.96
N ARG A 502 -5.73 -38.29 10.75
CA ARG A 502 -5.89 -37.34 11.84
C ARG A 502 -5.08 -37.80 13.03
N VAL A 503 -3.89 -37.25 13.20
CA VAL A 503 -2.97 -37.62 14.26
C VAL A 503 -3.10 -36.63 15.40
N MET A 504 -3.46 -37.13 16.60
CA MET A 504 -3.38 -36.36 17.85
C MET A 504 -2.11 -36.77 18.58
N VAL A 505 -1.31 -35.80 18.99
CA VAL A 505 -0.08 -36.06 19.76
C VAL A 505 -0.25 -35.52 21.16
N LEU A 506 -0.15 -36.38 22.15
CA LEU A 506 -0.14 -36.03 23.57
C LEU A 506 1.30 -35.87 24.03
N ILE A 507 1.68 -34.65 24.39
CA ILE A 507 3.07 -34.29 24.72
C ILE A 507 3.19 -33.27 25.85
N SER A 508 4.41 -33.19 26.42
CA SER A 508 4.79 -32.09 27.29
C SER A 508 5.21 -30.84 26.47
N ALA A 509 5.13 -29.66 27.08
CA ALA A 509 5.52 -28.42 26.44
C ALA A 509 6.99 -28.39 25.97
N GLU A 510 7.87 -29.16 26.63
CA GLU A 510 9.30 -29.27 26.32
C GLU A 510 9.60 -30.09 25.08
N SER A 511 8.61 -30.88 24.58
CA SER A 511 8.76 -31.76 23.41
C SER A 511 8.28 -31.14 22.09
N ALA A 512 8.12 -29.82 22.02
CA ALA A 512 7.60 -29.12 20.83
C ALA A 512 8.49 -29.33 19.58
N GLU A 513 9.80 -29.48 19.74
CA GLU A 513 10.75 -29.73 18.65
C GLU A 513 10.56 -31.14 18.02
N LEU A 514 10.27 -32.15 18.83
CA LEU A 514 9.96 -33.49 18.35
C LEU A 514 8.71 -33.48 17.44
N VAL A 515 7.67 -32.76 17.86
CA VAL A 515 6.45 -32.64 17.04
C VAL A 515 6.74 -32.01 15.70
N LYS A 516 7.57 -30.96 15.67
CA LYS A 516 7.96 -30.31 14.42
C LYS A 516 8.66 -31.25 13.46
N LYS A 517 9.58 -32.08 13.96
CA LYS A 517 10.24 -33.13 13.15
C LYS A 517 9.28 -34.20 12.67
N ILE A 518 8.32 -34.61 13.50
CA ILE A 518 7.27 -35.57 13.11
C ILE A 518 6.37 -34.96 12.03
N GLU A 519 5.94 -33.71 12.15
CA GLU A 519 5.16 -32.99 11.14
C GLU A 519 5.93 -32.91 9.81
N GLU A 520 7.22 -32.58 9.85
CA GLU A 520 8.10 -32.56 8.68
C GLU A 520 8.19 -33.92 7.99
N LYS A 521 8.30 -34.98 8.76
CA LYS A 521 8.40 -36.34 8.22
C LYS A 521 7.07 -36.92 7.72
N LEU A 522 5.96 -36.61 8.38
CA LEU A 522 4.61 -36.98 7.93
C LEU A 522 4.15 -36.14 6.72
N GLY A 523 4.69 -34.92 6.55
CA GLY A 523 4.29 -33.97 5.49
C GLY A 523 2.97 -33.25 5.76
N TYR A 524 2.40 -33.36 6.97
CA TYR A 524 1.19 -32.66 7.40
C TYR A 524 1.16 -32.39 8.90
N GLY A 525 0.38 -31.39 9.32
CA GLY A 525 0.28 -30.98 10.72
C GLY A 525 -0.48 -31.94 11.60
N VAL A 526 -0.08 -32.09 12.87
CA VAL A 526 -0.73 -32.92 13.88
C VAL A 526 -1.47 -32.05 14.91
N ILE A 527 -2.51 -32.61 15.53
CA ILE A 527 -3.26 -31.96 16.61
C ILE A 527 -2.48 -32.11 17.91
N LYS A 528 -2.06 -31.03 18.53
CA LYS A 528 -1.24 -31.00 19.74
C LYS A 528 -2.13 -30.94 20.97
N LEU A 529 -2.05 -31.97 21.82
CA LEU A 529 -2.68 -32.01 23.12
C LEU A 529 -1.59 -31.84 24.19
N TRP A 530 -1.69 -30.79 24.96
CA TRP A 530 -0.75 -30.49 26.04
C TRP A 530 -1.23 -31.08 27.34
N THR A 531 -0.34 -31.80 28.04
CA THR A 531 -0.67 -32.31 29.37
C THR A 531 -0.40 -31.23 30.43
N SER A 532 -1.30 -31.09 31.39
CA SER A 532 -1.09 -30.25 32.56
C SER A 532 -0.22 -30.95 33.66
N GLY A 533 0.16 -32.19 33.44
CA GLY A 533 1.02 -32.97 34.35
C GLY A 533 2.48 -32.98 33.87
N GLN A 534 3.41 -33.26 34.78
CA GLN A 534 4.83 -33.43 34.45
C GLN A 534 5.03 -34.75 33.70
N LEU A 535 4.91 -34.72 32.35
CA LEU A 535 5.49 -35.79 31.54
C LEU A 535 6.96 -35.43 31.26
N PRO A 536 7.89 -36.40 31.36
CA PRO A 536 9.29 -36.12 31.05
C PRO A 536 9.43 -35.70 29.58
N ALA A 537 10.37 -34.80 29.33
CA ALA A 537 10.65 -34.33 27.98
C ALA A 537 11.21 -35.47 27.11
N ALA A 538 10.59 -35.72 25.97
CA ALA A 538 11.00 -36.80 25.04
C ALA A 538 12.21 -36.36 24.16
N VAL A 539 13.26 -35.84 24.79
CA VAL A 539 14.48 -35.37 24.12
C VAL A 539 15.28 -36.50 23.49
N SER A 540 15.23 -37.71 24.11
CA SER A 540 15.89 -38.90 23.62
C SER A 540 15.33 -39.40 22.27
N LEU A 541 14.11 -39.01 21.89
CA LEU A 541 13.44 -39.40 20.65
C LEU A 541 13.70 -38.47 19.46
N LEU A 542 14.53 -37.44 19.62
CA LEU A 542 14.84 -36.47 18.58
C LEU A 542 15.74 -36.99 17.45
N SER A 543 16.25 -38.25 17.54
CA SER A 543 17.04 -38.86 16.46
C SER A 543 16.20 -39.09 15.21
N GLU A 544 16.82 -39.00 14.03
CA GLU A 544 16.13 -39.21 12.74
C GLU A 544 15.52 -40.62 12.62
N ASP A 545 16.17 -41.65 13.20
CA ASP A 545 15.68 -43.02 13.19
C ASP A 545 14.39 -43.17 14.00
N ASN A 546 14.33 -42.57 15.18
CA ASN A 546 13.13 -42.61 16.02
C ASN A 546 11.97 -41.84 15.39
N VAL A 547 12.24 -40.66 14.84
CA VAL A 547 11.22 -39.84 14.12
C VAL A 547 10.69 -40.60 12.90
N SER A 548 11.57 -41.28 12.16
CA SER A 548 11.18 -42.13 11.02
C SER A 548 10.38 -43.36 11.46
N GLY A 549 10.74 -43.98 12.59
CA GLY A 549 10.01 -45.08 13.22
C GLY A 549 8.59 -44.66 13.62
N ILE A 550 8.45 -43.53 14.33
CA ILE A 550 7.16 -42.94 14.70
C ILE A 550 6.29 -42.70 13.47
N ALA A 551 6.85 -42.05 12.44
CA ALA A 551 6.12 -41.71 11.22
C ALA A 551 5.65 -42.99 10.47
N SER A 552 6.50 -44.02 10.39
CA SER A 552 6.15 -45.29 9.74
C SER A 552 5.06 -46.05 10.51
N GLU A 553 5.11 -46.06 11.84
CA GLU A 553 4.09 -46.71 12.67
C GLU A 553 2.74 -45.96 12.58
N VAL A 554 2.74 -44.64 12.63
CA VAL A 554 1.53 -43.83 12.40
C VAL A 554 0.92 -44.15 11.03
N GLN A 555 1.73 -44.31 9.99
CA GLN A 555 1.23 -44.67 8.65
C GLN A 555 0.72 -46.09 8.54
N SER A 556 1.30 -47.05 9.29
CA SER A 556 0.94 -48.47 9.23
C SER A 556 -0.42 -48.81 9.86
N VAL A 557 -0.89 -48.02 10.83
CA VAL A 557 -2.19 -48.25 11.49
C VAL A 557 -3.33 -48.08 10.48
N SER A 558 -4.28 -49.01 10.41
CA SER A 558 -5.39 -48.99 9.45
C SER A 558 -6.43 -47.90 9.71
N SER A 559 -6.48 -47.30 10.91
CA SER A 559 -7.41 -46.26 11.28
C SER A 559 -7.03 -44.88 10.69
N GLN A 560 -8.03 -44.07 10.31
CA GLN A 560 -7.87 -42.70 9.88
C GLN A 560 -7.61 -41.72 11.05
N GLN A 561 -7.98 -42.12 12.27
CA GLN A 561 -7.80 -41.34 13.49
C GLN A 561 -6.83 -42.08 14.41
N VAL A 562 -5.71 -41.41 14.72
CA VAL A 562 -4.62 -42.01 15.45
C VAL A 562 -4.13 -41.09 16.55
N MET A 563 -4.00 -41.59 17.77
CA MET A 563 -3.40 -40.87 18.89
C MET A 563 -1.97 -41.37 19.09
N LEU A 564 -1.03 -40.46 19.07
CA LEU A 564 0.37 -40.68 19.38
C LEU A 564 0.62 -40.24 20.83
N LEU A 565 0.92 -41.17 21.67
CA LEU A 565 1.39 -40.96 23.04
C LEU A 565 2.91 -41.00 23.02
N VAL A 566 3.54 -39.97 23.58
CA VAL A 566 5.01 -39.85 23.62
C VAL A 566 5.44 -39.60 25.06
N TRP A 567 6.37 -40.42 25.55
CA TRP A 567 7.00 -40.25 26.85
C TRP A 567 8.50 -40.60 26.74
N ASP A 568 9.28 -40.07 27.59
CA ASP A 568 10.74 -40.09 27.73
C ASP A 568 11.53 -40.83 26.63
N THR A 569 11.46 -42.15 26.61
CA THR A 569 12.24 -43.06 25.71
C THR A 569 11.37 -43.90 24.76
N ALA A 570 10.06 -43.76 24.82
CA ALA A 570 9.14 -44.61 24.09
C ALA A 570 7.95 -43.83 23.52
N TRP A 571 7.31 -44.40 22.51
CA TRP A 571 6.05 -43.93 21.96
C TRP A 571 5.07 -45.06 21.75
N LYS A 572 3.79 -44.73 21.63
CA LYS A 572 2.74 -45.68 21.28
C LYS A 572 1.71 -45.02 20.38
N VAL A 573 1.40 -45.72 19.30
CA VAL A 573 0.38 -45.28 18.34
C VAL A 573 -0.90 -46.05 18.62
N ILE A 574 -2.00 -45.36 18.91
CA ILE A 574 -3.28 -45.96 19.28
C ILE A 574 -4.37 -45.43 18.35
N PRO A 575 -5.15 -46.32 17.66
CA PRO A 575 -6.33 -45.88 16.95
C PRO A 575 -7.39 -45.38 17.96
N TYR A 576 -8.07 -44.27 17.63
CA TYR A 576 -9.18 -43.75 18.45
C TYR A 576 -10.40 -43.48 17.58
N GLN A 577 -11.57 -43.41 18.21
CA GLN A 577 -12.82 -42.93 17.59
C GLN A 577 -13.36 -41.82 18.47
N GLU A 578 -13.82 -40.74 17.83
CA GLU A 578 -14.59 -39.71 18.54
C GLU A 578 -15.95 -40.27 18.86
N GLY A 579 -16.35 -40.31 20.15
CA GLY A 579 -17.62 -40.79 20.63
C GLY A 579 -18.78 -39.84 20.30
#